data_35efa0e23d5c13fe5d922474fa1418ad
#
_entry.id   35efa0e23d5c13fe5d922474fa1418ad
#
_cell.length_a   1.000
_cell.length_b   1.000
_cell.length_c   1.000
_cell.angle_alpha   90.00
_cell.angle_beta   90.00
_cell.angle_gamma   90.00
#
_symmetry.space_group_name_H-M   'P 1'
#
loop_
_entity.id
_entity.type
_entity.pdbx_description
1 polymer ?
#
loop_
_entity_poly.entity_id
_entity_poly.type
_entity_poly.pdbx_seq_one_letter_code
_entity_poly.pdbx_strand_id
1 'polypeptide(L)'
;MKKILTIFFIFVSMAVYGSPEGKAYIGSFNALRLGESKKDYKELSNILILLDIIGLQEVSNREGVETLVDELEKNTNEKWDYHISPYPVGTKKYKEYYAYIWKKDKVNFIKPRGFYKDKGDKFIREPYGADFKIGEFDFTFVIIHAIYGKNKSVRIAEAMNLPKVYDYFQNLDEKENDIIIGGDFNLSVRSEGFSNLLNHEDKIINCISPAMKTTIGTKGYANQYDNIFISEIYTKEFTGRSGGIDTANGNYKKTRELISDHIPVFIEADTLKDDD
;
A
#
# COMPACT_ATOMS: atom_id res chain seq x y z
N MET A 1 16.59 -20.53 10.06
CA MET A 1 15.25 -21.19 10.14
C MET A 1 14.37 -20.52 9.10
N LYS A 2 13.81 -21.27 8.13
CA LYS A 2 12.90 -20.68 7.14
C LYS A 2 11.60 -20.28 7.86
N LYS A 3 11.36 -18.98 8.03
CA LYS A 3 10.06 -18.50 8.49
C LYS A 3 9.02 -18.90 7.43
N ILE A 4 8.02 -19.68 7.83
CA ILE A 4 6.91 -20.06 6.95
C ILE A 4 6.02 -18.83 6.81
N LEU A 5 6.01 -18.24 5.62
CA LEU A 5 5.09 -17.14 5.27
C LEU A 5 3.68 -17.74 5.23
N THR A 6 2.89 -17.51 6.26
CA THR A 6 1.53 -18.04 6.36
C THR A 6 0.61 -17.15 5.51
N ILE A 7 -0.02 -17.75 4.49
CA ILE A 7 -1.01 -17.07 3.64
C ILE A 7 -2.33 -17.02 4.42
N PHE A 8 -2.74 -15.84 4.85
CA PHE A 8 -4.08 -15.64 5.43
C PHE A 8 -4.97 -14.89 4.43
N PHE A 9 -6.05 -15.54 4.00
CA PHE A 9 -7.23 -14.84 3.53
C PHE A 9 -8.08 -14.53 4.77
N ILE A 10 -8.24 -13.26 5.10
CA ILE A 10 -9.19 -12.87 6.14
C ILE A 10 -10.58 -12.89 5.50
N PHE A 11 -11.36 -13.94 5.81
CA PHE A 11 -12.79 -13.91 5.58
C PHE A 11 -13.41 -12.99 6.63
N VAL A 12 -14.11 -11.96 6.18
CA VAL A 12 -14.85 -11.06 7.07
C VAL A 12 -16.01 -11.83 7.70
N SER A 13 -15.79 -12.42 8.87
CA SER A 13 -16.89 -12.73 9.78
C SER A 13 -17.15 -11.47 10.62
N MET A 14 -18.36 -10.95 10.58
CA MET A 14 -18.81 -9.75 11.28
C MET A 14 -18.60 -9.84 12.80
N ALA A 15 -17.45 -9.45 13.35
CA ALA A 15 -17.35 -9.29 14.81
C ALA A 15 -16.17 -8.48 15.35
N VAL A 16 -15.10 -8.17 14.59
CA VAL A 16 -14.01 -7.34 15.15
C VAL A 16 -13.53 -6.38 14.08
N TYR A 17 -13.86 -5.10 14.24
CA TYR A 17 -13.35 -4.02 13.40
C TYR A 17 -11.98 -3.57 13.94
N GLY A 18 -10.91 -3.83 13.18
CA GLY A 18 -9.56 -3.33 13.46
C GLY A 18 -8.56 -4.39 13.92
N SER A 19 -7.32 -3.96 14.05
CA SER A 19 -6.22 -4.78 14.54
C SER A 19 -6.34 -5.04 16.06
N PRO A 20 -5.76 -6.14 16.57
CA PRO A 20 -5.67 -6.40 18.00
C PRO A 20 -4.94 -5.27 18.74
N GLU A 21 -5.15 -5.16 20.07
CA GLU A 21 -4.41 -4.25 20.92
C GLU A 21 -2.89 -4.49 20.79
N GLY A 22 -2.11 -3.41 20.71
CA GLY A 22 -0.67 -3.47 20.48
C GLY A 22 -0.26 -3.89 19.06
N LYS A 23 -1.20 -3.92 18.11
CA LYS A 23 -0.94 -4.23 16.69
C LYS A 23 -1.54 -3.17 15.78
N ALA A 24 -0.97 -3.07 14.57
CA ALA A 24 -1.51 -2.25 13.50
C ALA A 24 -1.55 -3.02 12.18
N TYR A 25 -2.57 -2.74 11.36
CA TYR A 25 -2.65 -3.19 9.98
C TYR A 25 -2.34 -2.01 9.04
N ILE A 26 -1.20 -2.09 8.38
CA ILE A 26 -0.71 -1.09 7.42
C ILE A 26 -0.98 -1.64 6.02
N GLY A 27 -1.83 -0.97 5.25
CA GLY A 27 -2.31 -1.46 3.97
C GLY A 27 -1.94 -0.59 2.78
N SER A 28 -1.98 -1.20 1.61
CA SER A 28 -1.85 -0.53 0.30
C SER A 28 -2.96 -0.98 -0.63
N PHE A 29 -3.54 -0.05 -1.39
CA PHE A 29 -4.67 -0.34 -2.24
C PHE A 29 -4.72 0.57 -3.49
N ASN A 30 -4.70 -0.03 -4.68
CA ASN A 30 -5.06 0.67 -5.91
C ASN A 30 -6.58 0.84 -5.97
N ALA A 31 -7.05 2.08 -5.84
CA ALA A 31 -8.45 2.41 -5.67
C ALA A 31 -9.21 2.63 -7.00
N LEU A 32 -8.60 2.30 -8.14
CA LEU A 32 -9.16 2.38 -9.49
C LEU A 32 -9.90 3.71 -9.74
N ARG A 33 -9.14 4.79 -9.99
CA ARG A 33 -9.67 6.13 -10.30
C ARG A 33 -10.65 6.66 -9.26
N LEU A 34 -10.26 6.62 -7.99
CA LEU A 34 -11.07 7.14 -6.88
C LEU A 34 -11.43 8.62 -7.11
N GLY A 35 -12.71 8.93 -7.08
CA GLY A 35 -13.27 10.26 -7.35
C GLY A 35 -13.65 10.52 -8.82
N GLU A 36 -13.32 9.62 -9.75
CA GLU A 36 -13.73 9.73 -11.17
C GLU A 36 -14.59 8.54 -11.59
N SER A 37 -14.19 7.31 -11.26
CA SER A 37 -14.98 6.12 -11.59
C SER A 37 -16.18 5.97 -10.64
N LYS A 38 -17.24 5.31 -11.14
CA LYS A 38 -18.36 4.96 -10.29
C LYS A 38 -17.91 4.06 -9.15
N LYS A 39 -18.25 4.43 -7.91
CA LYS A 39 -17.87 3.67 -6.70
C LYS A 39 -19.08 3.33 -5.84
N ASP A 40 -19.06 2.15 -5.27
CA ASP A 40 -19.86 1.79 -4.10
C ASP A 40 -19.04 2.12 -2.84
N TYR A 41 -19.06 3.40 -2.43
CA TYR A 41 -18.28 3.89 -1.30
C TYR A 41 -18.61 3.18 0.01
N LYS A 42 -19.87 2.76 0.18
CA LYS A 42 -20.30 2.02 1.36
C LYS A 42 -19.63 0.64 1.41
N GLU A 43 -19.63 -0.08 0.29
CA GLU A 43 -18.96 -1.38 0.23
C GLU A 43 -17.44 -1.23 0.32
N LEU A 44 -16.87 -0.20 -0.32
CA LEU A 44 -15.46 0.12 -0.23
C LEU A 44 -15.04 0.41 1.22
N SER A 45 -15.84 1.19 1.96
CA SER A 45 -15.56 1.46 3.36
C SER A 45 -15.64 0.20 4.22
N ASN A 46 -16.62 -0.70 4.01
CA ASN A 46 -16.71 -2.00 4.70
C ASN A 46 -15.44 -2.85 4.55
N ILE A 47 -14.77 -2.74 3.42
CA ILE A 47 -13.50 -3.45 3.15
C ILE A 47 -12.34 -2.80 3.90
N LEU A 48 -12.24 -1.48 3.83
CA LEU A 48 -11.08 -0.73 4.29
C LEU A 48 -11.04 -0.50 5.80
N ILE A 49 -12.18 -0.56 6.51
CA ILE A 49 -12.23 -0.41 7.98
C ILE A 49 -11.38 -1.43 8.74
N LEU A 50 -10.99 -2.53 8.09
CA LEU A 50 -10.11 -3.54 8.69
C LEU A 50 -8.69 -3.05 8.88
N LEU A 51 -8.29 -2.01 8.16
CA LEU A 51 -6.95 -1.45 8.17
C LEU A 51 -6.88 -0.20 9.07
N ASP A 52 -5.73 0.08 9.63
CA ASP A 52 -5.53 1.24 10.49
C ASP A 52 -4.98 2.44 9.71
N ILE A 53 -4.15 2.17 8.70
CA ILE A 53 -3.66 3.13 7.72
C ILE A 53 -3.59 2.47 6.35
N ILE A 54 -3.91 3.23 5.30
CA ILE A 54 -3.94 2.74 3.92
C ILE A 54 -3.29 3.76 2.99
N GLY A 55 -2.31 3.31 2.23
CA GLY A 55 -1.76 4.03 1.09
C GLY A 55 -2.57 3.76 -0.18
N LEU A 56 -3.10 4.80 -0.81
CA LEU A 56 -3.97 4.71 -1.98
C LEU A 56 -3.24 5.13 -3.26
N GLN A 57 -3.37 4.34 -4.31
CA GLN A 57 -3.00 4.65 -5.68
C GLN A 57 -4.27 4.88 -6.53
N GLU A 58 -4.08 5.48 -7.69
CA GLU A 58 -5.17 5.87 -8.61
C GLU A 58 -6.22 6.79 -7.96
N VAL A 59 -5.78 7.77 -7.20
CA VAL A 59 -6.64 8.83 -6.69
C VAL A 59 -6.75 9.94 -7.74
N SER A 60 -7.94 10.16 -8.28
CA SER A 60 -8.17 11.16 -9.34
C SER A 60 -8.33 12.57 -8.79
N ASN A 61 -8.92 12.72 -7.61
CA ASN A 61 -9.15 14.01 -6.98
C ASN A 61 -9.37 13.90 -5.47
N ARG A 62 -9.31 15.04 -4.79
CA ARG A 62 -9.50 15.16 -3.35
C ARG A 62 -10.90 14.75 -2.91
N GLU A 63 -11.94 15.12 -3.67
CA GLU A 63 -13.35 14.85 -3.35
C GLU A 63 -13.61 13.35 -3.19
N GLY A 64 -12.97 12.51 -4.02
CA GLY A 64 -13.07 11.06 -3.89
C GLY A 64 -12.51 10.53 -2.57
N VAL A 65 -11.41 11.12 -2.07
CA VAL A 65 -10.84 10.77 -0.77
C VAL A 65 -11.74 11.23 0.37
N GLU A 66 -12.24 12.47 0.32
CA GLU A 66 -13.14 13.03 1.32
C GLU A 66 -14.43 12.20 1.41
N THR A 67 -15.03 11.85 0.27
CA THR A 67 -16.22 10.98 0.24
C THR A 67 -15.95 9.61 0.88
N LEU A 68 -14.78 9.03 0.63
CA LEU A 68 -14.40 7.76 1.23
C LEU A 68 -14.23 7.89 2.75
N VAL A 69 -13.56 8.93 3.22
CA VAL A 69 -13.35 9.21 4.64
C VAL A 69 -14.70 9.42 5.34
N ASP A 70 -15.58 10.23 4.77
CA ASP A 70 -16.93 10.43 5.30
C ASP A 70 -17.72 9.12 5.44
N GLU A 71 -17.56 8.21 4.47
CA GLU A 71 -18.27 6.93 4.52
C GLU A 71 -17.63 5.96 5.53
N LEU A 72 -16.31 5.99 5.71
CA LEU A 72 -15.62 5.26 6.77
C LEU A 72 -16.07 5.73 8.16
N GLU A 73 -16.14 7.05 8.39
CA GLU A 73 -16.63 7.61 9.65
C GLU A 73 -18.09 7.21 9.93
N LYS A 74 -18.97 7.24 8.93
CA LYS A 74 -20.36 6.80 9.07
C LYS A 74 -20.48 5.32 9.43
N ASN A 75 -19.65 4.48 8.83
CA ASN A 75 -19.70 3.04 9.04
C ASN A 75 -19.14 2.59 10.39
N THR A 76 -18.10 3.27 10.89
CA THR A 76 -17.39 2.84 12.09
C THR A 76 -17.75 3.63 13.33
N ASN A 77 -18.27 4.84 13.17
CA ASN A 77 -18.37 5.86 14.21
C ASN A 77 -16.99 6.22 14.82
N GLU A 78 -15.90 5.89 14.12
CA GLU A 78 -14.53 6.28 14.41
C GLU A 78 -14.15 7.50 13.59
N LYS A 79 -13.18 8.29 14.05
CA LYS A 79 -12.64 9.40 13.28
C LYS A 79 -11.56 8.94 12.35
N TRP A 80 -11.64 9.39 11.11
CA TRP A 80 -10.63 9.18 10.08
C TRP A 80 -10.03 10.50 9.64
N ASP A 81 -8.79 10.45 9.17
CA ASP A 81 -8.10 11.59 8.60
C ASP A 81 -7.40 11.17 7.31
N TYR A 82 -6.91 12.13 6.52
CA TYR A 82 -6.24 11.84 5.27
C TYR A 82 -5.16 12.87 4.94
N HIS A 83 -4.22 12.43 4.12
CA HIS A 83 -3.25 13.26 3.44
C HIS A 83 -3.20 12.90 1.96
N ILE A 84 -3.15 13.91 1.07
CA ILE A 84 -3.03 13.74 -0.38
C ILE A 84 -1.75 14.41 -0.87
N SER A 85 -1.06 13.80 -1.83
CA SER A 85 0.15 14.37 -2.43
C SER A 85 -0.13 15.77 -3.02
N PRO A 86 0.84 16.70 -2.99
CA PRO A 86 0.58 18.12 -3.32
C PRO A 86 0.20 18.37 -4.78
N TYR A 87 0.59 17.45 -5.67
CA TYR A 87 0.23 17.48 -7.10
C TYR A 87 0.15 16.07 -7.67
N PRO A 88 -0.59 15.88 -8.79
CA PRO A 88 -0.71 14.59 -9.43
C PRO A 88 0.49 14.28 -10.31
N VAL A 89 0.91 13.02 -10.34
CA VAL A 89 2.01 12.46 -11.12
C VAL A 89 1.52 11.56 -12.24
N GLY A 90 2.34 11.30 -13.25
CA GLY A 90 2.00 10.43 -14.38
C GLY A 90 2.21 11.09 -15.75
N THR A 91 1.51 10.57 -16.76
CA THR A 91 1.65 11.05 -18.15
C THR A 91 0.87 12.34 -18.41
N LYS A 92 1.09 12.97 -19.58
CA LYS A 92 0.26 14.12 -20.02
C LYS A 92 -1.23 13.75 -20.17
N LYS A 93 -1.56 12.48 -20.42
CA LYS A 93 -2.94 12.03 -20.67
C LYS A 93 -3.62 11.49 -19.43
N TYR A 94 -2.86 10.99 -18.46
CA TYR A 94 -3.37 10.41 -17.24
C TYR A 94 -2.44 10.77 -16.09
N LYS A 95 -2.99 11.40 -15.08
CA LYS A 95 -2.32 11.75 -13.83
C LYS A 95 -3.17 11.32 -12.66
N GLU A 96 -2.51 10.99 -11.56
CA GLU A 96 -3.13 10.57 -10.32
C GLU A 96 -2.41 11.17 -9.13
N TYR A 97 -3.11 11.31 -8.02
CA TYR A 97 -2.54 11.60 -6.72
C TYR A 97 -2.24 10.31 -5.98
N TYR A 98 -1.33 10.38 -5.04
CA TYR A 98 -1.24 9.44 -3.93
C TYR A 98 -1.99 10.01 -2.72
N ALA A 99 -2.62 9.14 -1.95
CA ALA A 99 -3.22 9.55 -0.70
C ALA A 99 -2.99 8.51 0.41
N TYR A 100 -3.01 8.98 1.63
CA TYR A 100 -3.09 8.16 2.83
C TYR A 100 -4.39 8.47 3.52
N ILE A 101 -5.06 7.44 4.03
CA ILE A 101 -6.21 7.55 4.92
C ILE A 101 -5.95 6.71 6.17
N TRP A 102 -6.36 7.16 7.33
CA TRP A 102 -6.07 6.46 8.58
C TRP A 102 -7.09 6.74 9.68
N LYS A 103 -7.16 5.83 10.66
CA LYS A 103 -7.91 6.02 11.91
C LYS A 103 -7.21 7.07 12.77
N LYS A 104 -7.86 8.22 12.96
CA LYS A 104 -7.27 9.41 13.57
C LYS A 104 -6.83 9.21 15.02
N ASP A 105 -7.58 8.41 15.78
CA ASP A 105 -7.29 8.18 17.20
C ASP A 105 -6.17 7.13 17.41
N LYS A 106 -5.75 6.45 16.33
CA LYS A 106 -4.74 5.40 16.39
C LYS A 106 -3.44 5.76 15.71
N VAL A 107 -3.51 6.50 14.59
CA VAL A 107 -2.37 6.82 13.74
C VAL A 107 -2.10 8.32 13.78
N ASN A 108 -0.88 8.69 14.11
CA ASN A 108 -0.39 10.06 14.07
C ASN A 108 0.33 10.29 12.74
N PHE A 109 -0.15 11.23 11.94
CA PHE A 109 0.58 11.76 10.79
C PHE A 109 1.64 12.75 11.29
N ILE A 110 2.91 12.49 10.99
CA ILE A 110 4.03 13.35 11.44
C ILE A 110 4.30 14.44 10.41
N LYS A 111 4.68 14.04 9.20
CA LYS A 111 5.00 14.99 8.11
C LYS A 111 5.03 14.31 6.74
N PRO A 112 4.82 15.03 5.63
CA PRO A 112 5.13 14.50 4.32
C PRO A 112 6.66 14.46 4.11
N ARG A 113 7.18 13.38 3.52
CA ARG A 113 8.56 13.28 3.01
C ARG A 113 8.66 13.79 1.57
N GLY A 114 7.51 13.80 0.87
CA GLY A 114 7.42 14.26 -0.51
C GLY A 114 7.70 13.18 -1.55
N PHE A 115 7.85 13.63 -2.79
CA PHE A 115 8.15 12.74 -3.89
C PHE A 115 9.64 12.36 -3.94
N TYR A 116 9.89 11.11 -4.33
CA TYR A 116 11.23 10.66 -4.71
C TYR A 116 11.83 11.59 -5.78
N LYS A 117 13.06 12.06 -5.57
CA LYS A 117 13.76 12.92 -6.52
C LYS A 117 14.37 12.07 -7.64
N ASP A 118 13.57 11.75 -8.64
CA ASP A 118 13.97 10.90 -9.76
C ASP A 118 14.97 11.58 -10.70
N LYS A 119 16.25 11.41 -10.42
CA LYS A 119 17.33 11.88 -11.28
C LYS A 119 17.47 10.95 -12.49
N GLY A 120 16.73 11.22 -13.55
CA GLY A 120 16.86 10.46 -14.79
C GLY A 120 15.56 9.86 -15.31
N ASP A 121 14.43 10.33 -14.79
CA ASP A 121 13.07 10.04 -15.31
C ASP A 121 12.83 8.53 -15.47
N LYS A 122 13.10 7.78 -14.37
CA LYS A 122 12.97 6.32 -14.33
C LYS A 122 11.58 5.87 -13.97
N PHE A 123 10.85 6.71 -13.22
CA PHE A 123 9.50 6.43 -12.76
C PHE A 123 8.51 7.31 -13.52
N ILE A 124 7.49 6.68 -14.10
CA ILE A 124 6.40 7.43 -14.76
C ILE A 124 5.56 8.19 -13.73
N ARG A 125 5.55 7.71 -12.49
CA ARG A 125 4.96 8.29 -11.31
C ARG A 125 5.98 8.16 -10.18
N GLU A 126 6.54 9.28 -9.78
CA GLU A 126 7.52 9.31 -8.70
C GLU A 126 6.87 8.81 -7.41
N PRO A 127 7.48 7.83 -6.70
CA PRO A 127 7.01 7.38 -5.40
C PRO A 127 6.88 8.53 -4.40
N TYR A 128 5.88 8.46 -3.52
CA TYR A 128 5.59 9.49 -2.52
C TYR A 128 5.64 8.92 -1.12
N GLY A 129 6.36 9.59 -0.21
CA GLY A 129 6.53 9.17 1.17
C GLY A 129 5.94 10.15 2.18
N ALA A 130 5.52 9.62 3.32
CA ALA A 130 5.11 10.37 4.50
C ALA A 130 5.40 9.57 5.78
N ASP A 131 5.66 10.28 6.87
CA ASP A 131 5.94 9.69 8.17
C ASP A 131 4.70 9.59 9.03
N PHE A 132 4.61 8.47 9.73
CA PHE A 132 3.52 8.13 10.63
C PHE A 132 4.06 7.50 11.91
N LYS A 133 3.25 7.57 12.98
CA LYS A 133 3.48 6.84 14.22
C LYS A 133 2.22 6.16 14.72
N ILE A 134 2.35 4.91 15.17
CA ILE A 134 1.27 4.12 15.77
C ILE A 134 1.77 3.51 17.08
N GLY A 135 1.28 3.99 18.21
CA GLY A 135 1.85 3.61 19.51
C GLY A 135 3.31 4.07 19.62
N GLU A 136 4.23 3.15 19.86
CA GLU A 136 5.67 3.45 19.86
C GLU A 136 6.27 3.41 18.44
N PHE A 137 5.75 2.60 17.55
CA PHE A 137 6.27 2.37 16.19
C PHE A 137 6.07 3.58 15.27
N ASP A 138 7.15 4.24 14.85
CA ASP A 138 7.14 5.21 13.77
C ASP A 138 7.79 4.64 12.50
N PHE A 139 7.40 5.17 11.34
CA PHE A 139 7.83 4.66 10.05
C PHE A 139 7.59 5.66 8.92
N THR A 140 8.40 5.57 7.88
CA THR A 140 8.13 6.23 6.60
C THR A 140 7.36 5.29 5.68
N PHE A 141 6.11 5.64 5.35
CA PHE A 141 5.32 4.90 4.37
C PHE A 141 5.46 5.51 2.99
N VAL A 142 6.04 4.76 2.06
CA VAL A 142 6.24 5.15 0.65
C VAL A 142 5.22 4.42 -0.22
N ILE A 143 4.44 5.18 -0.98
CA ILE A 143 3.46 4.66 -1.94
C ILE A 143 4.04 4.71 -3.34
N ILE A 144 3.83 3.64 -4.11
CA ILE A 144 4.20 3.53 -5.52
C ILE A 144 3.03 3.01 -6.36
N HIS A 145 2.88 3.55 -7.57
CA HIS A 145 2.11 2.94 -8.65
C HIS A 145 3.02 2.87 -9.90
N ALA A 146 3.61 1.72 -10.10
CA ALA A 146 4.57 1.49 -11.17
C ALA A 146 3.92 1.49 -12.56
N ILE A 147 4.73 1.69 -13.60
CA ILE A 147 4.25 1.68 -14.97
C ILE A 147 3.65 0.33 -15.35
N TYR A 148 2.45 0.33 -15.98
CA TYR A 148 1.97 -0.85 -16.69
C TYR A 148 2.68 -1.01 -18.04
N GLY A 149 2.81 0.10 -18.78
CA GLY A 149 3.58 0.19 -20.01
C GLY A 149 3.08 -0.71 -21.16
N LYS A 150 3.81 -0.68 -22.27
CA LYS A 150 3.46 -1.46 -23.47
C LYS A 150 3.86 -2.93 -23.38
N ASN A 151 4.89 -3.23 -22.57
CA ASN A 151 5.43 -4.58 -22.44
C ASN A 151 6.09 -4.80 -21.06
N LYS A 152 6.42 -6.04 -20.76
CA LYS A 152 7.01 -6.42 -19.48
C LYS A 152 8.40 -5.79 -19.24
N SER A 153 9.17 -5.52 -20.28
CA SER A 153 10.55 -5.01 -20.13
C SER A 153 10.58 -3.59 -19.53
N VAL A 154 9.62 -2.72 -19.84
CA VAL A 154 9.54 -1.38 -19.23
C VAL A 154 9.22 -1.47 -17.74
N ARG A 155 8.38 -2.42 -17.33
CA ARG A 155 8.08 -2.68 -15.91
C ARG A 155 9.30 -3.19 -15.16
N ILE A 156 10.05 -4.12 -15.78
CA ILE A 156 11.32 -4.63 -15.24
C ILE A 156 12.31 -3.48 -15.07
N ALA A 157 12.47 -2.64 -16.09
CA ALA A 157 13.41 -1.52 -16.07
C ALA A 157 13.09 -0.50 -14.95
N GLU A 158 11.80 -0.23 -14.70
CA GLU A 158 11.38 0.63 -13.58
C GLU A 158 11.65 -0.05 -12.25
N ALA A 159 11.24 -1.31 -12.08
CA ALA A 159 11.42 -2.07 -10.83
C ALA A 159 12.90 -2.22 -10.44
N MET A 160 13.83 -2.33 -11.38
CA MET A 160 15.27 -2.37 -11.12
C MET A 160 15.82 -1.09 -10.46
N ASN A 161 15.05 0.01 -10.45
CA ASN A 161 15.44 1.25 -9.78
C ASN A 161 14.84 1.40 -8.37
N LEU A 162 14.05 0.44 -7.88
CA LEU A 162 13.46 0.48 -6.54
C LEU A 162 14.49 0.59 -5.40
N PRO A 163 15.69 -0.01 -5.46
CA PRO A 163 16.71 0.21 -4.43
C PRO A 163 17.02 1.69 -4.21
N LYS A 164 17.08 2.48 -5.28
CA LYS A 164 17.33 3.92 -5.18
C LYS A 164 16.20 4.69 -4.52
N VAL A 165 14.97 4.19 -4.62
CA VAL A 165 13.82 4.76 -3.90
C VAL A 165 13.95 4.45 -2.42
N TYR A 166 14.27 3.19 -2.07
CA TYR A 166 14.51 2.77 -0.71
C TYR A 166 15.64 3.61 -0.08
N ASP A 167 16.82 3.64 -0.70
CA ASP A 167 17.98 4.40 -0.23
C ASP A 167 17.68 5.90 -0.06
N TYR A 168 16.89 6.46 -0.98
CA TYR A 168 16.53 7.87 -0.90
C TYR A 168 15.72 8.19 0.35
N PHE A 169 14.70 7.40 0.67
CA PHE A 169 13.89 7.62 1.86
C PHE A 169 14.65 7.25 3.13
N GLN A 170 15.41 6.17 3.12
CA GLN A 170 16.29 5.76 4.21
C GLN A 170 17.31 6.86 4.60
N ASN A 171 17.87 7.57 3.61
CA ASN A 171 18.86 8.60 3.84
C ASN A 171 18.28 10.01 4.11
N LEU A 172 16.95 10.17 4.18
CA LEU A 172 16.32 11.45 4.52
C LEU A 172 16.36 11.75 6.02
N ASP A 173 16.46 10.72 6.83
CA ASP A 173 16.55 10.81 8.28
C ASP A 173 17.56 9.77 8.80
N GLU A 174 18.44 10.18 9.70
CA GLU A 174 19.43 9.27 10.29
C GLU A 174 18.84 8.48 11.48
N LYS A 175 17.66 8.86 11.95
CA LYS A 175 17.01 8.27 13.12
C LYS A 175 15.91 7.30 12.74
N GLU A 176 15.09 7.70 11.76
CA GLU A 176 13.99 6.88 11.25
C GLU A 176 14.48 5.96 10.16
N ASN A 177 14.47 4.66 10.41
CA ASN A 177 14.97 3.65 9.49
C ASN A 177 13.93 2.60 9.07
N ASP A 178 12.69 2.73 9.52
CA ASP A 178 11.56 1.88 9.14
C ASP A 178 10.89 2.32 7.86
N ILE A 179 11.44 1.89 6.73
CA ILE A 179 10.89 2.21 5.40
C ILE A 179 9.95 1.12 4.92
N ILE A 180 8.67 1.44 4.80
CA ILE A 180 7.64 0.58 4.22
C ILE A 180 7.33 1.06 2.80
N ILE A 181 7.61 0.25 1.77
CA ILE A 181 7.26 0.57 0.38
C ILE A 181 6.08 -0.30 -0.05
N GLY A 182 4.91 0.31 -0.23
CA GLY A 182 3.69 -0.39 -0.62
C GLY A 182 3.09 0.15 -1.92
N GLY A 183 2.46 -0.71 -2.72
CA GLY A 183 1.78 -0.25 -3.92
C GLY A 183 1.47 -1.31 -4.95
N ASP A 184 0.98 -0.82 -6.10
CA ASP A 184 0.82 -1.57 -7.32
C ASP A 184 2.09 -1.48 -8.18
N PHE A 185 2.84 -2.56 -8.23
CA PHE A 185 4.08 -2.65 -9.00
C PHE A 185 3.86 -3.09 -10.45
N ASN A 186 2.63 -3.43 -10.83
CA ASN A 186 2.29 -3.92 -12.17
C ASN A 186 3.18 -5.08 -12.65
N LEU A 187 3.87 -5.74 -11.72
CA LEU A 187 4.86 -6.78 -11.96
C LEU A 187 4.88 -7.77 -10.79
N SER A 188 4.88 -9.06 -11.08
CA SER A 188 5.03 -10.06 -10.03
C SER A 188 6.42 -10.02 -9.42
N VAL A 189 6.50 -10.16 -8.08
CA VAL A 189 7.77 -10.20 -7.34
C VAL A 189 8.71 -11.32 -7.76
N ARG A 190 8.20 -12.33 -8.49
CA ARG A 190 9.02 -13.39 -9.11
C ARG A 190 9.84 -12.90 -10.31
N SER A 191 9.60 -11.66 -10.77
CA SER A 191 10.34 -11.08 -11.89
C SER A 191 11.75 -10.67 -11.45
N GLU A 192 12.70 -10.81 -12.37
CA GLU A 192 14.07 -10.30 -12.23
C GLU A 192 14.15 -8.80 -11.91
N GLY A 193 13.11 -8.02 -12.22
CA GLY A 193 13.04 -6.60 -11.91
C GLY A 193 13.20 -6.28 -10.42
N PHE A 194 12.87 -7.22 -9.54
CA PHE A 194 13.03 -7.05 -8.09
C PHE A 194 14.35 -7.60 -7.54
N SER A 195 15.20 -8.21 -8.39
CA SER A 195 16.44 -8.86 -7.91
C SER A 195 17.36 -7.88 -7.18
N ASN A 196 17.51 -6.64 -7.68
CA ASN A 196 18.35 -5.65 -7.03
C ASN A 196 17.80 -5.24 -5.65
N LEU A 197 16.47 -5.08 -5.52
CA LEU A 197 15.84 -4.74 -4.25
C LEU A 197 15.95 -5.88 -3.24
N LEU A 198 15.67 -7.12 -3.67
CA LEU A 198 15.67 -8.29 -2.79
C LEU A 198 17.11 -8.75 -2.40
N ASN A 199 18.12 -8.30 -3.13
CA ASN A 199 19.54 -8.53 -2.80
C ASN A 199 20.20 -7.30 -2.14
N HIS A 200 19.40 -6.33 -1.70
CA HIS A 200 19.90 -5.15 -1.00
C HIS A 200 20.60 -5.54 0.31
N GLU A 201 21.65 -4.79 0.70
CA GLU A 201 22.41 -5.03 1.93
C GLU A 201 21.55 -4.98 3.19
N ASP A 202 20.50 -4.15 3.20
CA ASP A 202 19.52 -4.04 4.29
C ASP A 202 18.49 -5.17 4.30
N LYS A 203 18.72 -6.23 3.52
CA LYS A 203 17.87 -7.44 3.49
C LYS A 203 16.38 -7.13 3.27
N ILE A 204 16.10 -6.39 2.21
CA ILE A 204 14.71 -6.09 1.85
C ILE A 204 13.97 -7.38 1.51
N ILE A 205 12.79 -7.54 2.10
CA ILE A 205 11.89 -8.66 1.85
C ILE A 205 10.57 -8.19 1.25
N ASN A 206 9.95 -9.04 0.45
CA ASN A 206 8.56 -8.87 0.05
C ASN A 206 7.64 -9.53 1.08
N CYS A 207 6.66 -8.79 1.57
CA CYS A 207 5.73 -9.28 2.59
C CYS A 207 4.57 -10.06 2.00
N ILE A 208 4.11 -9.73 0.79
CA ILE A 208 2.97 -10.40 0.17
C ILE A 208 3.43 -11.65 -0.59
N SER A 209 2.81 -12.79 -0.28
CA SER A 209 3.18 -14.07 -0.89
C SER A 209 3.20 -14.01 -2.42
N PRO A 210 4.28 -14.49 -3.06
CA PRO A 210 4.35 -14.58 -4.53
C PRO A 210 3.27 -15.49 -5.16
N ALA A 211 2.54 -16.28 -4.36
CA ALA A 211 1.43 -17.11 -4.80
C ALA A 211 0.08 -16.39 -4.71
N MET A 212 0.00 -15.28 -3.95
CA MET A 212 -1.22 -14.51 -3.81
C MET A 212 -1.48 -13.67 -5.05
N LYS A 213 -2.65 -13.84 -5.64
CA LYS A 213 -3.12 -12.99 -6.73
C LYS A 213 -3.85 -11.78 -6.16
N THR A 214 -3.43 -10.59 -6.54
CA THR A 214 -3.93 -9.34 -5.98
C THR A 214 -4.75 -8.51 -6.95
N THR A 215 -4.77 -8.86 -8.25
CA THR A 215 -5.66 -8.23 -9.22
C THR A 215 -6.89 -9.10 -9.50
N ILE A 216 -8.00 -8.46 -9.83
CA ILE A 216 -9.28 -9.10 -10.10
C ILE A 216 -9.53 -9.16 -11.60
N GLY A 217 -9.57 -10.35 -12.18
CA GLY A 217 -10.02 -10.60 -13.55
C GLY A 217 -11.55 -10.71 -13.63
N THR A 218 -12.07 -11.01 -14.81
CA THR A 218 -13.52 -11.16 -15.02
C THR A 218 -14.10 -12.46 -14.44
N LYS A 219 -13.25 -13.46 -14.19
CA LYS A 219 -13.65 -14.81 -13.76
C LYS A 219 -12.93 -15.28 -12.48
N GLY A 220 -12.10 -14.44 -11.89
CA GLY A 220 -11.29 -14.79 -10.72
C GLY A 220 -10.11 -13.84 -10.53
N TYR A 221 -9.33 -14.09 -9.49
CA TYR A 221 -8.08 -13.37 -9.26
C TYR A 221 -7.04 -13.71 -10.34
N ALA A 222 -6.26 -12.70 -10.79
CA ALA A 222 -5.42 -12.81 -11.99
C ALA A 222 -3.91 -12.75 -11.70
N ASN A 223 -3.39 -11.59 -11.29
CA ASN A 223 -1.96 -11.35 -11.16
C ASN A 223 -1.56 -11.03 -9.71
N GLN A 224 -0.29 -11.20 -9.39
CA GLN A 224 0.32 -10.72 -8.16
C GLN A 224 1.08 -9.43 -8.51
N TYR A 225 0.42 -8.26 -8.40
CA TYR A 225 0.97 -6.95 -8.75
C TYR A 225 1.15 -6.06 -7.52
N ASP A 226 0.31 -6.22 -6.51
CA ASP A 226 0.39 -5.43 -5.29
C ASP A 226 1.33 -6.11 -4.29
N ASN A 227 2.17 -5.33 -3.65
CA ASN A 227 3.13 -5.81 -2.67
C ASN A 227 3.44 -4.76 -1.61
N ILE A 228 4.10 -5.21 -0.53
CA ILE A 228 4.71 -4.37 0.48
C ILE A 228 6.12 -4.91 0.71
N PHE A 229 7.11 -4.01 0.69
CA PHE A 229 8.51 -4.30 0.96
C PHE A 229 8.97 -3.56 2.21
N ILE A 230 9.78 -4.23 3.02
CA ILE A 230 10.38 -3.72 4.24
C ILE A 230 11.80 -4.25 4.38
N SER A 231 12.61 -3.64 5.24
CA SER A 231 13.88 -4.22 5.68
C SER A 231 13.66 -5.26 6.77
N GLU A 232 14.22 -6.46 6.65
CA GLU A 232 14.23 -7.45 7.73
C GLU A 232 15.19 -7.07 8.87
N ILE A 233 16.12 -6.14 8.60
CA ILE A 233 17.10 -5.67 9.60
C ILE A 233 16.50 -4.56 10.46
N TYR A 234 15.83 -3.61 9.84
CA TYR A 234 15.29 -2.42 10.49
C TYR A 234 13.84 -2.62 10.96
N THR A 235 12.91 -2.95 10.11
CA THR A 235 11.49 -3.08 10.47
C THR A 235 11.19 -4.37 11.25
N LYS A 236 11.65 -4.45 12.50
CA LYS A 236 11.47 -5.61 13.39
C LYS A 236 10.07 -5.69 14.00
N GLU A 237 9.31 -4.62 13.89
CA GLU A 237 7.91 -4.52 14.27
C GLU A 237 7.02 -5.41 13.39
N PHE A 238 7.47 -5.73 12.18
CA PHE A 238 6.76 -6.68 11.33
C PHE A 238 6.61 -8.04 12.01
N THR A 239 5.36 -8.42 12.30
CA THR A 239 5.05 -9.66 13.04
C THR A 239 5.23 -10.94 12.21
N GLY A 240 5.48 -10.81 10.91
CA GLY A 240 5.49 -11.92 9.95
C GLY A 240 4.10 -12.21 9.37
N ARG A 241 3.06 -11.47 9.79
CA ARG A 241 1.70 -11.61 9.29
C ARG A 241 1.41 -10.58 8.21
N SER A 242 0.97 -11.06 7.05
CA SER A 242 0.61 -10.23 5.90
C SER A 242 -0.43 -10.93 5.04
N GLY A 243 -1.10 -10.20 4.18
CA GLY A 243 -2.10 -10.82 3.31
C GLY A 243 -2.79 -9.84 2.38
N GLY A 244 -3.90 -10.32 1.81
CA GLY A 244 -4.85 -9.53 1.03
C GLY A 244 -6.26 -9.71 1.58
N ILE A 245 -7.10 -8.68 1.40
CA ILE A 245 -8.50 -8.72 1.78
C ILE A 245 -9.32 -9.15 0.57
N ASP A 246 -10.04 -10.26 0.67
CA ASP A 246 -10.96 -10.69 -0.40
C ASP A 246 -12.13 -9.72 -0.51
N THR A 247 -12.17 -8.97 -1.60
CA THR A 247 -13.20 -7.98 -1.89
C THR A 247 -14.28 -8.49 -2.83
N ALA A 248 -14.00 -9.59 -3.54
CA ALA A 248 -14.87 -10.05 -4.61
C ALA A 248 -15.97 -11.00 -4.12
N ASN A 249 -15.69 -11.80 -3.11
CA ASN A 249 -16.60 -12.82 -2.60
C ASN A 249 -17.32 -13.60 -3.74
N GLY A 250 -16.57 -13.91 -4.80
CA GLY A 250 -17.07 -14.57 -6.01
C GLY A 250 -17.75 -13.67 -7.04
N ASN A 251 -18.01 -12.38 -6.75
CA ASN A 251 -18.67 -11.47 -7.68
C ASN A 251 -17.66 -10.52 -8.38
N TYR A 252 -16.68 -11.11 -9.04
CA TYR A 252 -15.54 -10.43 -9.65
C TYR A 252 -15.91 -9.27 -10.59
N LYS A 253 -16.96 -9.43 -11.39
CA LYS A 253 -17.37 -8.38 -12.34
C LYS A 253 -17.87 -7.14 -11.61
N LYS A 254 -18.79 -7.31 -10.64
CA LYS A 254 -19.33 -6.19 -9.85
C LYS A 254 -18.23 -5.48 -9.07
N THR A 255 -17.32 -6.24 -8.46
CA THR A 255 -16.20 -5.67 -7.69
C THR A 255 -15.29 -4.82 -8.57
N ARG A 256 -14.93 -5.30 -9.76
CA ARG A 256 -14.15 -4.51 -10.74
C ARG A 256 -14.84 -3.21 -11.16
N GLU A 257 -16.16 -3.22 -11.29
CA GLU A 257 -16.93 -2.06 -11.76
C GLU A 257 -17.16 -1.02 -10.66
N LEU A 258 -17.33 -1.46 -9.41
CA LEU A 258 -17.80 -0.61 -8.32
C LEU A 258 -16.81 -0.42 -7.17
N ILE A 259 -15.79 -1.25 -7.07
CA ILE A 259 -14.78 -1.17 -6.00
C ILE A 259 -13.40 -0.92 -6.61
N SER A 260 -12.76 -1.97 -7.10
CA SER A 260 -11.48 -1.92 -7.80
C SER A 260 -11.23 -3.23 -8.55
N ASP A 261 -10.30 -3.21 -9.50
CA ASP A 261 -9.73 -4.43 -10.08
C ASP A 261 -8.45 -4.91 -9.34
N HIS A 262 -8.21 -4.35 -8.17
CA HIS A 262 -7.22 -4.79 -7.19
C HIS A 262 -7.88 -5.13 -5.86
N ILE A 263 -7.19 -5.90 -5.02
CA ILE A 263 -7.53 -6.09 -3.61
C ILE A 263 -6.56 -5.33 -2.72
N PRO A 264 -7.00 -4.84 -1.55
CA PRO A 264 -6.07 -4.30 -0.56
C PRO A 264 -5.11 -5.38 -0.08
N VAL A 265 -3.82 -5.04 0.04
CA VAL A 265 -2.81 -5.86 0.69
C VAL A 265 -2.33 -5.19 1.97
N PHE A 266 -1.88 -5.98 2.95
CA PHE A 266 -1.49 -5.43 4.25
C PHE A 266 -0.37 -6.22 4.92
N ILE A 267 0.29 -5.57 5.87
CA ILE A 267 1.17 -6.15 6.89
C ILE A 267 0.62 -5.86 8.27
N GLU A 268 0.96 -6.72 9.24
CA GLU A 268 0.72 -6.49 10.66
C GLU A 268 2.03 -6.10 11.34
N ALA A 269 2.02 -4.98 12.06
CA ALA A 269 3.13 -4.51 12.87
C ALA A 269 2.82 -4.53 14.35
N ASP A 270 3.82 -4.74 15.19
CA ASP A 270 3.80 -4.53 16.64
C ASP A 270 3.91 -3.02 16.90
N THR A 271 3.09 -2.48 17.80
CA THR A 271 3.06 -1.05 18.09
C THR A 271 3.44 -0.74 19.54
N LEU A 272 3.90 -1.75 20.29
CA LEU A 272 4.29 -1.62 21.70
C LEU A 272 5.79 -1.33 21.89
N LYS A 273 6.54 -1.34 20.81
CA LYS A 273 7.99 -1.14 20.79
C LYS A 273 8.42 -0.53 19.47
N ASP A 274 9.57 0.08 19.51
CA ASP A 274 10.34 0.56 18.39
C ASP A 274 11.80 0.23 18.67
N ASP A 275 12.64 0.04 17.68
CA ASP A 275 14.04 -0.38 17.89
C ASP A 275 15.07 0.67 17.43
N ASP A 276 14.64 1.89 17.03
CA ASP A 276 15.50 3.00 16.65
C ASP A 276 15.28 4.29 17.46
#